data_a17aec14b3dbecd1f34369b7b4b39c17
#
_entry.id   a17aec14b3dbecd1f34369b7b4b39c17
#
_cell.length_a   1.000
_cell.length_b   1.000
_cell.length_c   1.000
_cell.angle_alpha   90.00
_cell.angle_beta   90.00
_cell.angle_gamma   90.00
#
_symmetry.space_group_name_H-M   'P 1'
#
loop_
_entity.id
_entity.type
_entity.pdbx_description
1 polymer ?
#
loop_
_entity_poly.entity_id
_entity_poly.type
_entity_poly.pdbx_seq_one_letter_code
_entity_poly.pdbx_strand_id
1 'polypeptide(L)'
;MQKNNIPITSTHPQASQIVYGCMGLGGGWNTNPISAADITHVQEVTETALECGITVFDHADIYTLSKAEQVFGELLKTQPQLRQNMLIQSKCAIRFADDQGPKRYDFSAEWIRESVDNILKRLHIEQLDILLLHRPDPLMELDETSAVLNQLLASGKVSNIGVSNMHSGQIALLQSQLDKPIVANQIEMSLLQLDWLEEGMTTGSALARENSFDSHLLSHCQLHNIQLQAWGSLAQGKIADPSRAKTAQEQRIAIAVSAMAAEYQTSAEAIALAWLMRLPIGIQPIIGTTNPDRIRACAQASSLTLSRGHWYSLLEAARGTDVP
;
A
#
# COMPACT_ATOMS: atom_id res chain seq x y z
N MET A 1 -14.91 -21.60 -2.13
CA MET A 1 -13.86 -20.61 -2.46
C MET A 1 -12.81 -20.68 -1.36
N GLN A 2 -11.60 -21.14 -1.67
CA GLN A 2 -10.48 -20.97 -0.73
C GLN A 2 -10.25 -19.45 -0.58
N LYS A 3 -10.48 -18.90 0.61
CA LYS A 3 -9.93 -17.58 0.96
C LYS A 3 -8.43 -17.69 0.73
N ASN A 4 -7.89 -16.98 -0.25
CA ASN A 4 -6.44 -16.86 -0.40
C ASN A 4 -5.92 -16.27 0.91
N ASN A 5 -5.25 -17.10 1.69
CA ASN A 5 -4.73 -16.70 2.99
C ASN A 5 -3.51 -15.81 2.72
N ILE A 6 -3.67 -14.50 2.79
CA ILE A 6 -2.57 -13.54 2.65
C ILE A 6 -1.84 -13.37 3.99
N PRO A 7 -0.53 -13.09 4.02
CA PRO A 7 0.27 -13.05 5.24
C PRO A 7 -0.33 -12.25 6.39
N ILE A 8 -0.91 -11.07 6.09
CA ILE A 8 -1.48 -10.17 7.09
C ILE A 8 -2.64 -10.79 7.89
N THR A 9 -3.34 -11.80 7.34
CA THR A 9 -4.46 -12.46 8.03
C THR A 9 -4.03 -13.30 9.23
N SER A 10 -2.75 -13.58 9.37
CA SER A 10 -2.21 -14.26 10.57
C SER A 10 -2.30 -13.38 11.82
N THR A 11 -2.19 -12.06 11.67
CA THR A 11 -2.32 -11.08 12.77
C THR A 11 -3.65 -10.34 12.73
N HIS A 12 -4.24 -10.17 11.56
CA HIS A 12 -5.50 -9.46 11.32
C HIS A 12 -6.44 -10.30 10.45
N PRO A 13 -7.18 -11.27 11.04
CA PRO A 13 -8.01 -12.22 10.27
C PRO A 13 -9.10 -11.59 9.41
N GLN A 14 -9.51 -10.36 9.72
CA GLN A 14 -10.53 -9.60 8.98
C GLN A 14 -9.94 -8.76 7.83
N ALA A 15 -8.62 -8.76 7.64
CA ALA A 15 -7.99 -7.95 6.60
C ALA A 15 -8.45 -8.36 5.20
N SER A 16 -8.88 -7.38 4.41
CA SER A 16 -9.26 -7.56 3.01
C SER A 16 -8.03 -7.80 2.12
N GLN A 17 -8.26 -8.44 0.98
CA GLN A 17 -7.20 -8.68 -0.03
C GLN A 17 -6.79 -7.40 -0.77
N ILE A 18 -7.61 -6.35 -0.73
CA ILE A 18 -7.36 -5.03 -1.33
C ILE A 18 -7.33 -4.02 -0.19
N VAL A 19 -6.43 -3.03 -0.29
CA VAL A 19 -6.30 -1.91 0.63
C VAL A 19 -6.88 -0.66 0.00
N TYR A 20 -7.62 0.13 0.76
CA TYR A 20 -8.03 1.46 0.34
C TYR A 20 -7.01 2.50 0.77
N GLY A 21 -6.34 3.14 -0.19
CA GLY A 21 -5.36 4.20 0.02
C GLY A 21 -6.03 5.57 0.14
N CYS A 22 -5.86 6.20 1.29
CA CYS A 22 -6.55 7.44 1.67
C CYS A 22 -5.86 8.73 1.18
N MET A 23 -4.79 8.65 0.38
CA MET A 23 -4.00 9.82 -0.06
C MET A 23 -4.84 10.87 -0.81
N GLY A 24 -5.92 10.47 -1.48
CA GLY A 24 -6.80 11.38 -2.23
C GLY A 24 -7.86 12.10 -1.39
N LEU A 25 -7.96 11.82 -0.09
CA LEU A 25 -8.95 12.41 0.80
C LEU A 25 -8.50 13.80 1.32
N GLY A 26 -9.45 14.59 1.82
CA GLY A 26 -9.18 15.89 2.46
C GLY A 26 -8.95 17.06 1.48
N GLY A 27 -9.47 16.98 0.26
CA GLY A 27 -9.59 18.11 -0.66
C GLY A 27 -8.32 18.55 -1.40
N GLY A 28 -7.23 17.79 -1.33
CA GLY A 28 -6.00 18.04 -2.11
C GLY A 28 -4.83 18.63 -1.33
N TRP A 29 -3.67 18.76 -2.02
CA TRP A 29 -2.37 19.15 -1.46
C TRP A 29 -2.23 20.68 -1.35
N ASN A 30 -3.01 21.29 -0.47
CA ASN A 30 -3.01 22.71 -0.16
C ASN A 30 -3.32 22.94 1.32
N THR A 31 -3.17 24.18 1.80
CA THR A 31 -3.38 24.57 3.20
C THR A 31 -4.84 24.95 3.53
N ASN A 32 -5.76 24.83 2.57
CA ASN A 32 -7.19 25.09 2.83
C ASN A 32 -7.69 24.09 3.88
N PRO A 33 -8.54 24.53 4.82
CA PRO A 33 -9.14 23.63 5.79
C PRO A 33 -10.05 22.60 5.10
N ILE A 34 -10.28 21.47 5.75
CA ILE A 34 -11.27 20.49 5.30
C ILE A 34 -12.66 21.13 5.33
N SER A 35 -13.47 20.79 4.32
CA SER A 35 -14.83 21.31 4.17
C SER A 35 -15.89 20.26 4.52
N ALA A 36 -17.14 20.68 4.68
CA ALA A 36 -18.27 19.76 4.84
C ALA A 36 -18.43 18.82 3.64
N ALA A 37 -18.10 19.29 2.42
CA ALA A 37 -18.11 18.45 1.22
C ALA A 37 -17.04 17.36 1.27
N ASP A 38 -15.86 17.65 1.81
CA ASP A 38 -14.80 16.65 2.00
C ASP A 38 -15.24 15.57 3.01
N ILE A 39 -15.95 15.96 4.09
CA ILE A 39 -16.50 15.02 5.09
C ILE A 39 -17.59 14.13 4.47
N THR A 40 -18.50 14.70 3.69
CA THR A 40 -19.52 13.91 2.99
C THR A 40 -18.87 12.94 2.00
N HIS A 41 -17.87 13.40 1.27
CA HIS A 41 -17.17 12.57 0.29
C HIS A 41 -16.39 11.41 0.94
N VAL A 42 -15.70 11.65 2.06
CA VAL A 42 -14.99 10.56 2.78
C VAL A 42 -15.98 9.52 3.30
N GLN A 43 -17.16 9.94 3.75
CA GLN A 43 -18.20 9.01 4.17
C GLN A 43 -18.65 8.11 3.02
N GLU A 44 -19.04 8.68 1.86
CA GLU A 44 -19.46 7.93 0.68
C GLU A 44 -18.42 6.93 0.22
N VAL A 45 -17.16 7.36 0.14
CA VAL A 45 -16.04 6.53 -0.30
C VAL A 45 -15.77 5.39 0.69
N THR A 46 -15.80 5.68 1.98
CA THR A 46 -15.55 4.70 3.05
C THR A 46 -16.67 3.66 3.11
N GLU A 47 -17.92 4.08 3.05
CA GLU A 47 -19.09 3.19 3.02
C GLU A 47 -19.02 2.28 1.78
N THR A 48 -18.71 2.84 0.59
CA THR A 48 -18.54 2.06 -0.63
C THR A 48 -17.41 1.03 -0.50
N ALA A 49 -16.27 1.40 0.09
CA ALA A 49 -15.16 0.47 0.31
C ALA A 49 -15.58 -0.69 1.21
N LEU A 50 -16.24 -0.41 2.34
CA LEU A 50 -16.74 -1.41 3.27
C LEU A 50 -17.81 -2.31 2.64
N GLU A 51 -18.76 -1.76 1.88
CA GLU A 51 -19.75 -2.52 1.12
C GLU A 51 -19.12 -3.51 0.13
N CYS A 52 -17.97 -3.12 -0.46
CA CYS A 52 -17.17 -3.95 -1.33
C CYS A 52 -16.28 -4.96 -0.57
N GLY A 53 -16.34 -5.02 0.75
CA GLY A 53 -15.51 -5.90 1.58
C GLY A 53 -14.06 -5.45 1.71
N ILE A 54 -13.75 -4.19 1.43
CA ILE A 54 -12.42 -3.59 1.66
C ILE A 54 -12.40 -3.05 3.08
N THR A 55 -11.62 -3.69 3.94
CA THR A 55 -11.56 -3.40 5.39
C THR A 55 -10.27 -2.73 5.83
N VAL A 56 -9.24 -2.71 4.98
CA VAL A 56 -7.93 -2.11 5.28
C VAL A 56 -7.85 -0.71 4.69
N PHE A 57 -7.60 0.30 5.53
CA PHE A 57 -7.48 1.71 5.17
C PHE A 57 -6.05 2.18 5.42
N ASP A 58 -5.40 2.70 4.36
CA ASP A 58 -3.99 3.10 4.34
C ASP A 58 -3.83 4.61 4.33
N HIS A 59 -3.39 5.16 5.44
CA HIS A 59 -3.09 6.58 5.64
C HIS A 59 -1.58 6.86 5.63
N ALA A 60 -1.22 8.11 5.76
CA ALA A 60 0.08 8.61 6.18
C ALA A 60 -0.08 10.01 6.78
N ASP A 61 0.76 10.33 7.75
CA ASP A 61 0.76 11.63 8.44
C ASP A 61 0.91 12.83 7.51
N ILE A 62 1.57 12.63 6.36
CA ILE A 62 1.81 13.67 5.35
C ILE A 62 0.69 13.79 4.30
N TYR A 63 -0.24 12.82 4.18
CA TYR A 63 -1.20 12.81 3.07
C TYR A 63 -2.09 14.05 3.06
N THR A 64 -2.08 14.76 1.92
CA THR A 64 -2.76 16.07 1.74
C THR A 64 -2.47 17.06 2.87
N LEU A 65 -1.21 17.10 3.36
CA LEU A 65 -0.78 17.92 4.50
C LEU A 65 -1.55 17.56 5.79
N SER A 66 -1.63 16.28 6.10
CA SER A 66 -2.36 15.66 7.23
C SER A 66 -3.90 15.72 7.13
N LYS A 67 -4.47 16.35 6.10
CA LYS A 67 -5.93 16.49 5.96
C LYS A 67 -6.63 15.16 5.69
N ALA A 68 -5.95 14.18 5.06
CA ALA A 68 -6.52 12.86 4.85
C ALA A 68 -6.89 12.17 6.17
N GLU A 69 -6.01 12.25 7.18
CA GLU A 69 -6.31 11.73 8.51
C GLU A 69 -7.36 12.58 9.24
N GLN A 70 -7.29 13.91 9.12
CA GLN A 70 -8.27 14.81 9.75
C GLN A 70 -9.69 14.54 9.28
N VAL A 71 -9.92 14.47 7.96
CA VAL A 71 -11.27 14.26 7.42
C VAL A 71 -11.79 12.85 7.73
N PHE A 72 -10.90 11.85 7.75
CA PHE A 72 -11.26 10.49 8.14
C PHE A 72 -11.58 10.40 9.65
N GLY A 73 -10.84 11.13 10.48
CA GLY A 73 -11.10 11.26 11.90
C GLY A 73 -12.45 11.92 12.21
N GLU A 74 -12.85 12.95 11.46
CA GLU A 74 -14.20 13.54 11.61
C GLU A 74 -15.32 12.54 11.27
N LEU A 75 -15.09 11.66 10.27
CA LEU A 75 -16.01 10.56 10.01
C LEU A 75 -16.09 9.59 11.21
N LEU A 76 -14.95 9.15 11.73
CA LEU A 76 -14.91 8.21 12.87
C LEU A 76 -15.50 8.82 14.15
N LYS A 77 -15.34 10.11 14.36
CA LYS A 77 -15.95 10.84 15.48
C LYS A 77 -17.47 10.87 15.40
N THR A 78 -18.02 11.01 14.19
CA THR A 78 -19.48 11.02 13.98
C THR A 78 -20.09 9.62 13.88
N GLN A 79 -19.29 8.64 13.45
CA GLN A 79 -19.69 7.24 13.24
C GLN A 79 -18.67 6.27 13.87
N PRO A 80 -18.50 6.28 15.21
CA PRO A 80 -17.46 5.48 15.88
C PRO A 80 -17.62 3.97 15.70
N GLN A 81 -18.82 3.48 15.41
CA GLN A 81 -19.08 2.07 15.11
C GLN A 81 -18.35 1.55 13.87
N LEU A 82 -17.97 2.43 12.94
CA LEU A 82 -17.23 2.02 11.74
C LEU A 82 -15.84 1.47 12.09
N ARG A 83 -15.22 1.99 13.17
CA ARG A 83 -13.87 1.57 13.59
C ARG A 83 -13.73 0.07 13.80
N GLN A 84 -14.79 -0.60 14.25
CA GLN A 84 -14.78 -2.05 14.52
C GLN A 84 -14.68 -2.90 13.25
N ASN A 85 -15.05 -2.34 12.10
CA ASN A 85 -15.02 -3.01 10.80
C ASN A 85 -13.77 -2.68 9.98
N MET A 86 -12.83 -1.94 10.57
CA MET A 86 -11.66 -1.43 9.87
C MET A 86 -10.37 -1.88 10.51
N LEU A 87 -9.38 -2.11 9.66
CA LEU A 87 -7.98 -2.13 10.00
C LEU A 87 -7.36 -0.84 9.45
N ILE A 88 -6.88 0.01 10.34
CA ILE A 88 -6.30 1.29 9.99
C ILE A 88 -4.78 1.21 10.10
N GLN A 89 -4.09 1.44 8.99
CA GLN A 89 -2.65 1.65 8.99
C GLN A 89 -2.33 3.10 8.64
N SER A 90 -1.28 3.63 9.26
CA SER A 90 -0.73 4.94 8.89
C SER A 90 0.78 4.90 8.88
N LYS A 91 1.40 5.96 8.38
CA LYS A 91 2.84 6.03 8.16
C LYS A 91 3.40 7.31 8.77
N CYS A 92 4.65 7.25 9.23
CA CYS A 92 5.42 8.40 9.69
C CYS A 92 6.83 8.42 9.09
N ALA A 93 7.62 9.38 9.52
CA ALA A 93 9.04 9.51 9.20
C ALA A 93 9.39 10.19 7.88
N ILE A 94 8.44 10.69 7.10
CA ILE A 94 8.73 11.73 6.11
C ILE A 94 8.42 13.08 6.77
N ARG A 95 9.44 13.91 6.94
CA ARG A 95 9.34 15.23 7.54
C ARG A 95 9.49 16.31 6.47
N PHE A 96 8.49 17.19 6.35
CA PHE A 96 8.59 18.34 5.44
C PHE A 96 9.67 19.30 5.87
N ALA A 97 10.07 20.19 4.96
CA ALA A 97 11.00 21.28 5.29
C ALA A 97 10.38 22.15 6.39
N ASP A 98 11.20 22.48 7.39
CA ASP A 98 10.88 23.31 8.55
C ASP A 98 12.08 24.20 8.93
N ASP A 99 12.02 24.89 10.05
CA ASP A 99 13.10 25.74 10.56
C ASP A 99 14.38 24.97 10.93
N GLN A 100 14.28 23.64 11.10
CA GLN A 100 15.41 22.76 11.41
C GLN A 100 16.10 22.20 10.16
N GLY A 101 15.50 22.33 8.96
CA GLY A 101 16.15 21.87 7.73
C GLY A 101 15.22 21.54 6.56
N PRO A 102 15.79 20.96 5.49
CA PRO A 102 15.05 20.58 4.30
C PRO A 102 14.12 19.38 4.56
N LYS A 103 13.32 19.02 3.56
CA LYS A 103 12.57 17.76 3.59
C LYS A 103 13.54 16.59 3.78
N ARG A 104 13.24 15.73 4.74
CA ARG A 104 14.10 14.62 5.17
C ARG A 104 13.31 13.42 5.63
N TYR A 105 13.98 12.31 5.82
CA TYR A 105 13.49 11.18 6.60
C TYR A 105 13.99 11.34 8.04
N ASP A 106 13.20 10.93 9.02
CA ASP A 106 13.52 11.16 10.43
C ASP A 106 12.98 10.00 11.28
N PHE A 107 13.90 9.10 11.71
CA PHE A 107 13.61 7.95 12.56
C PHE A 107 13.98 8.20 14.02
N SER A 108 14.24 9.47 14.40
CA SER A 108 14.48 9.81 15.80
C SER A 108 13.28 9.42 16.68
N ALA A 109 13.56 9.02 17.92
CA ALA A 109 12.52 8.64 18.87
C ALA A 109 11.51 9.77 19.13
N GLU A 110 11.99 11.01 19.14
CA GLU A 110 11.15 12.19 19.33
C GLU A 110 10.14 12.32 18.19
N TRP A 111 10.62 12.29 16.93
CA TRP A 111 9.77 12.47 15.74
C TRP A 111 8.76 11.33 15.58
N ILE A 112 9.18 10.07 15.75
CA ILE A 112 8.29 8.92 15.68
C ILE A 112 7.18 9.03 16.73
N ARG A 113 7.52 9.38 17.99
CA ARG A 113 6.53 9.50 19.07
C ARG A 113 5.54 10.62 18.79
N GLU A 114 6.03 11.79 18.41
CA GLU A 114 5.19 12.94 18.06
C GLU A 114 4.28 12.62 16.88
N SER A 115 4.80 11.99 15.83
CA SER A 115 4.03 11.58 14.66
C SER A 115 2.89 10.64 15.05
N VAL A 116 3.15 9.61 15.86
CA VAL A 116 2.11 8.66 16.30
C VAL A 116 1.04 9.36 17.14
N ASP A 117 1.44 10.22 18.09
CA ASP A 117 0.47 10.95 18.91
C ASP A 117 -0.42 11.86 18.06
N ASN A 118 0.16 12.51 17.06
CA ASN A 118 -0.57 13.34 16.11
C ASN A 118 -1.48 12.52 15.17
N ILE A 119 -1.06 11.35 14.70
CA ILE A 119 -1.88 10.40 13.91
C ILE A 119 -3.12 10.00 14.71
N LEU A 120 -2.94 9.50 15.94
CA LEU A 120 -4.03 9.06 16.82
C LEU A 120 -5.02 10.19 17.09
N LYS A 121 -4.50 11.39 17.35
CA LYS A 121 -5.32 12.60 17.57
C LYS A 121 -6.13 12.98 16.32
N ARG A 122 -5.51 13.01 15.12
CA ARG A 122 -6.20 13.37 13.87
C ARG A 122 -7.27 12.36 13.49
N LEU A 123 -6.98 11.06 13.67
CA LEU A 123 -7.92 9.97 13.38
C LEU A 123 -9.00 9.78 14.45
N HIS A 124 -8.91 10.45 15.60
CA HIS A 124 -9.77 10.24 16.77
C HIS A 124 -9.85 8.77 17.21
N ILE A 125 -8.70 8.10 17.26
CA ILE A 125 -8.56 6.71 17.71
C ILE A 125 -7.54 6.62 18.85
N GLU A 126 -7.65 5.61 19.70
CA GLU A 126 -6.71 5.37 20.80
C GLU A 126 -5.56 4.44 20.37
N GLN A 127 -5.78 3.61 19.34
CA GLN A 127 -4.82 2.63 18.87
C GLN A 127 -4.83 2.56 17.34
N LEU A 128 -3.62 2.54 16.76
CA LEU A 128 -3.36 2.26 15.36
C LEU A 128 -3.07 0.76 15.19
N ASP A 129 -3.70 0.12 14.21
CA ASP A 129 -3.48 -1.31 13.98
C ASP A 129 -2.10 -1.61 13.42
N ILE A 130 -1.61 -0.78 12.48
CA ILE A 130 -0.26 -0.91 11.92
C ILE A 130 0.35 0.47 11.71
N LEU A 131 1.55 0.68 12.25
CA LEU A 131 2.40 1.83 11.94
C LEU A 131 3.46 1.42 10.93
N LEU A 132 3.55 2.12 9.78
CA LEU A 132 4.61 1.91 8.81
C LEU A 132 5.66 3.02 8.89
N LEU A 133 6.94 2.65 8.85
CA LEU A 133 8.02 3.58 8.56
C LEU A 133 8.03 3.86 7.05
N HIS A 134 7.71 5.10 6.64
CA HIS A 134 7.29 5.45 5.28
C HIS A 134 8.40 5.32 4.22
N ARG A 135 9.64 5.64 4.60
CA ARG A 135 10.86 5.51 3.78
C ARG A 135 12.05 5.19 4.69
N PRO A 136 13.04 4.44 4.23
CA PRO A 136 14.23 4.19 5.02
C PRO A 136 14.98 5.49 5.29
N ASP A 137 15.41 5.67 6.55
CA ASP A 137 16.24 6.80 6.96
C ASP A 137 17.71 6.38 6.97
N PRO A 138 18.58 6.98 6.14
CA PRO A 138 20.01 6.69 6.17
C PRO A 138 20.70 7.05 7.48
N LEU A 139 20.09 7.90 8.30
CA LEU A 139 20.62 8.34 9.60
C LEU A 139 19.97 7.59 10.77
N MET A 140 19.28 6.48 10.52
CA MET A 140 18.66 5.66 11.58
C MET A 140 19.68 5.18 12.60
N GLU A 141 19.46 5.57 13.85
CA GLU A 141 20.13 4.98 15.01
C GLU A 141 19.29 3.79 15.50
N LEU A 142 19.78 2.57 15.23
CA LEU A 142 18.99 1.34 15.39
C LEU A 142 18.44 1.16 16.81
N ASP A 143 19.29 1.37 17.84
CA ASP A 143 18.90 1.20 19.24
C ASP A 143 17.82 2.20 19.67
N GLU A 144 17.91 3.45 19.22
CA GLU A 144 16.94 4.50 19.51
C GLU A 144 15.59 4.21 18.80
N THR A 145 15.66 3.93 17.50
CA THR A 145 14.46 3.66 16.67
C THR A 145 13.73 2.42 17.18
N SER A 146 14.44 1.32 17.44
CA SER A 146 13.81 0.09 17.94
C SER A 146 13.21 0.27 19.33
N ALA A 147 13.88 1.01 20.21
CA ALA A 147 13.39 1.29 21.57
C ALA A 147 12.06 2.06 21.53
N VAL A 148 11.93 3.11 20.71
CA VAL A 148 10.66 3.86 20.61
C VAL A 148 9.54 3.01 19.99
N LEU A 149 9.83 2.20 18.98
CA LEU A 149 8.84 1.30 18.38
C LEU A 149 8.34 0.25 19.38
N ASN A 150 9.24 -0.37 20.15
CA ASN A 150 8.88 -1.30 21.22
C ASN A 150 8.06 -0.63 22.34
N GLN A 151 8.37 0.63 22.70
CA GLN A 151 7.55 1.42 23.63
C GLN A 151 6.13 1.66 23.10
N LEU A 152 5.98 1.99 21.83
CA LEU A 152 4.67 2.19 21.19
C LEU A 152 3.85 0.90 21.16
N LEU A 153 4.50 -0.25 20.88
CA LEU A 153 3.87 -1.57 20.96
C LEU A 153 3.46 -1.93 22.40
N ALA A 154 4.34 -1.71 23.38
CA ALA A 154 4.08 -2.03 24.79
C ALA A 154 2.99 -1.15 25.40
N SER A 155 2.91 0.13 25.00
CA SER A 155 1.87 1.06 25.47
C SER A 155 0.49 0.80 24.85
N GLY A 156 0.40 -0.04 23.80
CA GLY A 156 -0.84 -0.29 23.06
C GLY A 156 -1.26 0.82 22.10
N LYS A 157 -0.47 1.88 21.94
CA LYS A 157 -0.76 2.93 20.93
C LYS A 157 -0.68 2.40 19.50
N VAL A 158 0.18 1.38 19.27
CA VAL A 158 0.37 0.70 17.99
C VAL A 158 0.31 -0.81 18.24
N SER A 159 -0.46 -1.54 17.42
CA SER A 159 -0.57 -2.99 17.55
C SER A 159 0.58 -3.73 16.85
N ASN A 160 0.98 -3.28 15.68
CA ASN A 160 2.01 -3.90 14.84
C ASN A 160 2.83 -2.85 14.10
N ILE A 161 4.06 -3.23 13.75
CA ILE A 161 4.98 -2.43 12.93
C ILE A 161 5.05 -3.00 11.51
N GLY A 162 5.03 -2.11 10.53
CA GLY A 162 5.36 -2.37 9.14
C GLY A 162 6.41 -1.40 8.64
N VAL A 163 6.82 -1.58 7.42
CA VAL A 163 7.77 -0.70 6.72
C VAL A 163 7.28 -0.38 5.32
N SER A 164 7.90 0.59 4.67
CA SER A 164 7.63 0.91 3.28
C SER A 164 8.94 1.24 2.56
N ASN A 165 9.09 0.71 1.35
CA ASN A 165 10.25 0.93 0.49
C ASN A 165 11.60 0.49 1.11
N MET A 166 11.59 -0.52 1.96
CA MET A 166 12.80 -1.10 2.55
C MET A 166 13.20 -2.39 1.83
N HIS A 167 14.50 -2.58 1.67
CA HIS A 167 15.07 -3.83 1.17
C HIS A 167 15.23 -4.86 2.30
N SER A 168 15.44 -6.12 1.96
CA SER A 168 15.48 -7.25 2.89
C SER A 168 16.48 -7.07 4.04
N GLY A 169 17.67 -6.53 3.75
CA GLY A 169 18.70 -6.28 4.78
C GLY A 169 18.29 -5.21 5.79
N GLN A 170 17.61 -4.14 5.35
CA GLN A 170 17.08 -3.11 6.27
C GLN A 170 15.96 -3.66 7.15
N ILE A 171 15.10 -4.49 6.59
CA ILE A 171 14.04 -5.17 7.36
C ILE A 171 14.67 -6.10 8.40
N ALA A 172 15.65 -6.93 8.01
CA ALA A 172 16.32 -7.84 8.92
C ALA A 172 17.05 -7.10 10.06
N LEU A 173 17.73 -5.98 9.72
CA LEU A 173 18.42 -5.15 10.71
C LEU A 173 17.43 -4.58 11.73
N LEU A 174 16.34 -3.95 11.29
CA LEU A 174 15.33 -3.39 12.19
C LEU A 174 14.67 -4.50 13.02
N GLN A 175 14.30 -5.63 12.39
CA GLN A 175 13.68 -6.76 13.04
C GLN A 175 14.54 -7.35 14.16
N SER A 176 15.87 -7.28 14.05
CA SER A 176 16.78 -7.86 15.07
C SER A 176 16.62 -7.28 16.47
N GLN A 177 15.99 -6.12 16.60
CA GLN A 177 15.75 -5.45 17.89
C GLN A 177 14.27 -5.17 18.20
N LEU A 178 13.34 -5.62 17.35
CA LEU A 178 11.90 -5.47 17.60
C LEU A 178 11.34 -6.66 18.38
N ASP A 179 10.51 -6.37 19.39
CA ASP A 179 9.83 -7.37 20.22
C ASP A 179 8.74 -8.16 19.45
N LYS A 180 8.20 -7.59 18.38
CA LYS A 180 7.20 -8.21 17.51
C LYS A 180 7.69 -8.29 16.06
N PRO A 181 7.21 -9.27 15.29
CA PRO A 181 7.51 -9.34 13.85
C PRO A 181 7.01 -8.12 13.09
N ILE A 182 7.80 -7.67 12.09
CA ILE A 182 7.35 -6.74 11.07
C ILE A 182 6.27 -7.44 10.24
N VAL A 183 5.09 -6.85 10.11
CA VAL A 183 3.93 -7.51 9.50
C VAL A 183 3.70 -7.12 8.03
N ALA A 184 4.24 -6.01 7.57
CA ALA A 184 4.04 -5.53 6.19
C ALA A 184 5.25 -4.79 5.65
N ASN A 185 5.48 -4.90 4.33
CA ASN A 185 6.34 -4.00 3.57
C ASN A 185 5.58 -3.50 2.34
N GLN A 186 5.45 -2.18 2.23
CA GLN A 186 4.70 -1.52 1.18
C GLN A 186 5.67 -0.98 0.12
N ILE A 187 5.62 -1.50 -1.11
CA ILE A 187 6.52 -1.13 -2.23
C ILE A 187 5.74 -0.84 -3.51
N GLU A 188 6.36 -0.16 -4.46
CA GLU A 188 5.76 0.10 -5.77
C GLU A 188 5.70 -1.18 -6.61
N MET A 189 4.50 -1.58 -7.00
CA MET A 189 4.27 -2.76 -7.83
C MET A 189 3.11 -2.53 -8.78
N SER A 190 3.35 -2.73 -10.07
CA SER A 190 2.31 -2.68 -11.11
C SER A 190 2.82 -3.35 -12.38
N LEU A 191 1.98 -3.43 -13.41
CA LEU A 191 2.41 -3.83 -14.76
C LEU A 191 3.39 -2.82 -15.41
N LEU A 192 3.51 -1.59 -14.88
CA LEU A 192 4.52 -0.60 -15.32
C LEU A 192 5.81 -0.68 -14.50
N GLN A 193 5.74 -1.16 -13.27
CA GLN A 193 6.89 -1.28 -12.39
C GLN A 193 7.15 -2.76 -12.11
N LEU A 194 8.07 -3.36 -12.87
CA LEU A 194 8.33 -4.80 -12.88
C LEU A 194 9.62 -5.22 -12.17
N ASP A 195 10.49 -4.29 -11.77
CA ASP A 195 11.84 -4.58 -11.25
C ASP A 195 11.83 -5.62 -10.13
N TRP A 196 10.82 -5.55 -9.25
CA TRP A 196 10.61 -6.49 -8.15
C TRP A 196 10.33 -7.94 -8.60
N LEU A 197 9.80 -8.13 -9.81
CA LEU A 197 9.51 -9.44 -10.42
C LEU A 197 10.63 -9.89 -11.35
N GLU A 198 11.12 -8.97 -12.19
CA GLU A 198 12.17 -9.20 -13.16
C GLU A 198 13.47 -9.68 -12.51
N GLU A 199 13.77 -9.20 -11.32
CA GLU A 199 14.96 -9.57 -10.57
C GLU A 199 15.08 -11.10 -10.45
N GLY A 200 14.01 -11.77 -9.96
CA GLY A 200 14.00 -13.24 -9.79
C GLY A 200 13.98 -14.01 -11.13
N MET A 201 13.39 -13.42 -12.18
CA MET A 201 13.23 -14.06 -13.49
C MET A 201 14.48 -13.97 -14.36
N THR A 202 15.28 -12.90 -14.20
CA THR A 202 16.45 -12.62 -15.03
C THR A 202 17.75 -13.13 -14.43
N THR A 203 17.72 -13.68 -13.21
CA THR A 203 18.92 -14.22 -12.53
C THR A 203 19.70 -15.19 -13.44
N GLY A 204 20.99 -14.93 -13.59
CA GLY A 204 21.88 -15.73 -14.44
C GLY A 204 21.87 -15.36 -15.92
N SER A 205 21.03 -14.42 -16.35
CA SER A 205 21.01 -13.90 -17.72
C SER A 205 21.74 -12.55 -17.85
N ALA A 206 21.99 -12.10 -19.09
CA ALA A 206 22.55 -10.77 -19.33
C ALA A 206 21.63 -9.63 -18.86
N LEU A 207 20.31 -9.86 -18.89
CA LEU A 207 19.28 -8.88 -18.45
C LEU A 207 19.35 -8.58 -16.95
N ALA A 208 19.86 -9.49 -16.13
CA ALA A 208 20.04 -9.26 -14.70
C ALA A 208 20.92 -8.04 -14.37
N ARG A 209 21.79 -7.62 -15.31
CA ARG A 209 22.68 -6.46 -15.12
C ARG A 209 21.94 -5.11 -15.17
N GLU A 210 20.75 -5.08 -15.74
CA GLU A 210 19.94 -3.89 -15.91
C GLU A 210 18.99 -3.68 -14.74
N ASN A 211 18.81 -4.70 -13.89
CA ASN A 211 17.94 -4.64 -12.73
C ASN A 211 18.76 -4.49 -11.44
N SER A 212 18.49 -3.42 -10.69
CA SER A 212 19.13 -3.12 -9.39
C SER A 212 18.19 -3.35 -8.18
N PHE A 213 17.08 -4.04 -8.38
CA PHE A 213 16.16 -4.35 -7.29
C PHE A 213 16.77 -5.37 -6.31
N ASP A 214 16.30 -5.35 -5.05
CA ASP A 214 16.77 -6.28 -4.01
C ASP A 214 16.37 -7.73 -4.32
N SER A 215 17.35 -8.55 -4.66
CA SER A 215 17.19 -9.95 -5.06
C SER A 215 16.58 -10.87 -4.00
N HIS A 216 16.53 -10.43 -2.77
CA HIS A 216 16.05 -11.24 -1.65
C HIS A 216 14.69 -10.79 -1.13
N LEU A 217 14.16 -9.65 -1.59
CA LEU A 217 12.99 -9.02 -0.93
C LEU A 217 11.76 -9.92 -0.92
N LEU A 218 11.38 -10.49 -2.08
CA LEU A 218 10.18 -11.33 -2.15
C LEU A 218 10.33 -12.58 -1.30
N SER A 219 11.44 -13.29 -1.44
CA SER A 219 11.71 -14.50 -0.66
C SER A 219 11.84 -14.21 0.84
N HIS A 220 12.48 -13.09 1.21
CA HIS A 220 12.54 -12.64 2.61
C HIS A 220 11.14 -12.41 3.18
N CYS A 221 10.30 -11.65 2.50
CA CYS A 221 8.93 -11.40 2.94
C CYS A 221 8.12 -12.70 3.04
N GLN A 222 8.28 -13.62 2.10
CA GLN A 222 7.60 -14.91 2.14
C GLN A 222 8.07 -15.79 3.31
N LEU A 223 9.38 -15.88 3.56
CA LEU A 223 9.96 -16.68 4.65
C LEU A 223 9.56 -16.16 6.03
N HIS A 224 9.43 -14.85 6.18
CA HIS A 224 9.09 -14.19 7.44
C HIS A 224 7.61 -13.82 7.58
N ASN A 225 6.76 -14.28 6.64
CA ASN A 225 5.32 -13.99 6.64
C ASN A 225 4.99 -12.49 6.66
N ILE A 226 5.80 -11.68 5.98
CA ILE A 226 5.62 -10.23 5.84
C ILE A 226 4.69 -9.96 4.65
N GLN A 227 3.60 -9.25 4.87
CA GLN A 227 2.66 -8.88 3.83
C GLN A 227 3.29 -7.87 2.86
N LEU A 228 3.43 -8.24 1.59
CA LEU A 228 3.74 -7.27 0.53
C LEU A 228 2.49 -6.50 0.16
N GLN A 229 2.56 -5.17 0.27
CA GLN A 229 1.50 -4.26 -0.16
C GLN A 229 1.98 -3.45 -1.36
N ALA A 230 1.19 -3.45 -2.44
CA ALA A 230 1.54 -2.81 -3.71
C ALA A 230 0.95 -1.40 -3.80
N TRP A 231 1.75 -0.34 -3.56
CA TRP A 231 1.31 1.00 -3.90
C TRP A 231 1.55 1.27 -5.39
N GLY A 232 0.81 2.24 -5.97
CA GLY A 232 0.89 2.52 -7.40
C GLY A 232 0.33 1.41 -8.30
N SER A 233 -0.45 0.49 -7.76
CA SER A 233 -0.92 -0.75 -8.37
C SER A 233 -1.63 -0.59 -9.73
N LEU A 234 -2.27 0.56 -9.97
CA LEU A 234 -2.94 0.93 -11.23
C LEU A 234 -2.19 2.00 -12.03
N ALA A 235 -0.96 2.38 -11.62
CA ALA A 235 -0.14 3.39 -12.29
C ALA A 235 -0.94 4.67 -12.63
N GLN A 236 -1.68 5.20 -11.67
CA GLN A 236 -2.58 6.37 -11.83
C GLN A 236 -3.69 6.16 -12.88
N GLY A 237 -4.09 4.91 -13.13
CA GLY A 237 -5.11 4.53 -14.11
C GLY A 237 -4.62 4.43 -15.54
N LYS A 238 -3.34 4.60 -15.83
CA LYS A 238 -2.75 4.57 -17.17
C LYS A 238 -2.77 3.17 -17.81
N ILE A 239 -2.73 2.13 -16.99
CA ILE A 239 -2.74 0.73 -17.43
C ILE A 239 -4.15 0.14 -17.50
N ALA A 240 -5.17 0.86 -17.03
CA ALA A 240 -6.56 0.43 -17.06
C ALA A 240 -7.42 1.21 -18.10
N ASP A 241 -6.88 2.28 -18.66
CA ASP A 241 -7.59 3.15 -19.61
C ASP A 241 -6.64 3.58 -20.74
N PRO A 242 -6.79 3.03 -21.96
CA PRO A 242 -5.95 3.39 -23.10
C PRO A 242 -5.93 4.89 -23.41
N SER A 243 -7.00 5.63 -23.10
CA SER A 243 -7.06 7.08 -23.34
C SER A 243 -6.13 7.89 -22.43
N ARG A 244 -5.70 7.30 -21.31
CA ARG A 244 -4.77 7.90 -20.32
C ARG A 244 -3.31 7.53 -20.57
N ALA A 245 -3.05 6.54 -21.41
CA ALA A 245 -1.72 6.07 -21.75
C ALA A 245 -0.95 7.14 -22.56
N LYS A 246 0.29 7.45 -22.16
CA LYS A 246 1.14 8.47 -22.79
C LYS A 246 2.36 7.88 -23.50
N THR A 247 2.75 6.65 -23.16
CA THR A 247 3.91 5.96 -23.73
C THR A 247 3.47 4.71 -24.49
N ALA A 248 4.33 4.22 -25.38
CA ALA A 248 4.08 2.99 -26.11
C ALA A 248 3.91 1.78 -25.17
N GLN A 249 4.63 1.74 -24.06
CA GLN A 249 4.50 0.70 -23.02
C GLN A 249 3.14 0.80 -22.33
N GLU A 250 2.75 1.98 -21.84
CA GLU A 250 1.44 2.20 -21.22
C GLU A 250 0.31 1.79 -22.16
N GLN A 251 0.42 2.13 -23.45
CA GLN A 251 -0.57 1.79 -24.46
C GLN A 251 -0.68 0.27 -24.68
N ARG A 252 0.45 -0.44 -24.82
CA ARG A 252 0.44 -1.91 -24.95
C ARG A 252 -0.24 -2.57 -23.78
N ILE A 253 0.11 -2.16 -22.55
CA ILE A 253 -0.46 -2.71 -21.33
C ILE A 253 -1.96 -2.45 -21.27
N ALA A 254 -2.38 -1.18 -21.47
CA ALA A 254 -3.79 -0.80 -21.39
C ALA A 254 -4.66 -1.53 -22.42
N ILE A 255 -4.15 -1.75 -23.64
CA ILE A 255 -4.84 -2.54 -24.68
C ILE A 255 -4.97 -4.01 -24.22
N ALA A 256 -3.88 -4.63 -23.74
CA ALA A 256 -3.91 -6.02 -23.29
C ALA A 256 -4.84 -6.22 -22.09
N VAL A 257 -4.79 -5.31 -21.12
CA VAL A 257 -5.66 -5.31 -19.93
C VAL A 257 -7.13 -5.14 -20.34
N SER A 258 -7.44 -4.22 -21.28
CA SER A 258 -8.82 -3.99 -21.76
C SER A 258 -9.38 -5.18 -22.53
N ALA A 259 -8.56 -5.82 -23.37
CA ALA A 259 -8.98 -7.03 -24.10
C ALA A 259 -9.28 -8.19 -23.12
N MET A 260 -8.44 -8.36 -22.11
CA MET A 260 -8.65 -9.39 -21.09
C MET A 260 -9.85 -9.09 -20.19
N ALA A 261 -10.11 -7.81 -19.90
CA ALA A 261 -11.30 -7.40 -19.16
C ALA A 261 -12.59 -7.78 -19.89
N ALA A 262 -12.62 -7.63 -21.22
CA ALA A 262 -13.75 -8.07 -22.04
C ALA A 262 -13.92 -9.60 -22.03
N GLU A 263 -12.83 -10.37 -22.09
CA GLU A 263 -12.86 -11.84 -22.03
C GLU A 263 -13.38 -12.36 -20.67
N TYR A 264 -12.89 -11.75 -19.57
CA TYR A 264 -13.32 -12.12 -18.21
C TYR A 264 -14.64 -11.47 -17.78
N GLN A 265 -15.25 -10.62 -18.63
CA GLN A 265 -16.47 -9.88 -18.34
C GLN A 265 -16.38 -9.06 -17.04
N THR A 266 -15.28 -8.34 -16.88
CA THR A 266 -14.95 -7.56 -15.69
C THR A 266 -14.34 -6.20 -16.05
N SER A 267 -13.95 -5.40 -15.05
CA SER A 267 -13.29 -4.12 -15.27
C SER A 267 -11.80 -4.28 -15.58
N ALA A 268 -11.22 -3.33 -16.29
CA ALA A 268 -9.79 -3.24 -16.56
C ALA A 268 -8.98 -3.09 -15.26
N GLU A 269 -9.50 -2.32 -14.30
CA GLU A 269 -8.93 -2.21 -12.95
C GLU A 269 -8.82 -3.58 -12.26
N ALA A 270 -9.89 -4.38 -12.34
CA ALA A 270 -9.91 -5.70 -11.72
C ALA A 270 -8.86 -6.65 -12.33
N ILE A 271 -8.67 -6.63 -13.64
CA ILE A 271 -7.64 -7.44 -14.31
C ILE A 271 -6.23 -7.04 -13.84
N ALA A 272 -5.92 -5.75 -13.83
CA ALA A 272 -4.60 -5.26 -13.42
C ALA A 272 -4.28 -5.61 -11.94
N LEU A 273 -5.27 -5.51 -11.06
CA LEU A 273 -5.13 -5.89 -9.66
C LEU A 273 -5.05 -7.41 -9.48
N ALA A 274 -5.89 -8.19 -10.19
CA ALA A 274 -5.86 -9.65 -10.15
C ALA A 274 -4.52 -10.21 -10.66
N TRP A 275 -3.83 -9.51 -11.56
CA TRP A 275 -2.48 -9.88 -11.99
C TRP A 275 -1.48 -9.87 -10.82
N LEU A 276 -1.48 -8.83 -9.99
CA LEU A 276 -0.67 -8.76 -8.76
C LEU A 276 -1.09 -9.84 -7.75
N MET A 277 -2.40 -9.96 -7.51
CA MET A 277 -2.96 -10.90 -6.51
C MET A 277 -2.77 -12.37 -6.90
N ARG A 278 -2.45 -12.67 -8.18
CA ARG A 278 -2.25 -14.04 -8.66
C ARG A 278 -0.97 -14.69 -8.13
N LEU A 279 0.00 -13.90 -7.65
CA LEU A 279 1.26 -14.44 -7.14
C LEU A 279 1.03 -15.21 -5.83
N PRO A 280 1.68 -16.38 -5.66
CA PRO A 280 1.52 -17.23 -4.47
C PRO A 280 1.92 -16.55 -3.16
N ILE A 281 2.80 -15.55 -3.21
CA ILE A 281 3.21 -14.78 -2.03
C ILE A 281 2.06 -13.95 -1.43
N GLY A 282 0.95 -13.75 -2.19
CA GLY A 282 -0.22 -13.04 -1.69
C GLY A 282 -0.01 -11.52 -1.62
N ILE A 283 0.23 -10.86 -2.76
CA ILE A 283 0.36 -9.39 -2.83
C ILE A 283 -1.00 -8.75 -2.56
N GLN A 284 -1.00 -7.72 -1.72
CA GLN A 284 -2.17 -6.92 -1.34
C GLN A 284 -2.09 -5.55 -2.04
N PRO A 285 -2.83 -5.32 -3.15
CA PRO A 285 -2.79 -4.05 -3.86
C PRO A 285 -3.51 -2.94 -3.11
N ILE A 286 -2.96 -1.72 -3.22
CA ILE A 286 -3.54 -0.50 -2.66
C ILE A 286 -4.18 0.28 -3.80
N ILE A 287 -5.48 0.55 -3.69
CA ILE A 287 -6.22 1.39 -4.62
C ILE A 287 -6.34 2.81 -4.07
N GLY A 288 -6.19 3.83 -4.92
CA GLY A 288 -6.17 5.23 -4.50
C GLY A 288 -7.27 6.09 -5.14
N THR A 289 -8.30 5.48 -5.71
CA THR A 289 -9.41 6.21 -6.33
C THR A 289 -10.40 6.71 -5.28
N THR A 290 -10.89 7.94 -5.45
CA THR A 290 -11.98 8.51 -4.63
C THR A 290 -13.32 8.48 -5.36
N ASN A 291 -13.44 7.77 -6.47
CA ASN A 291 -14.68 7.55 -7.21
C ASN A 291 -15.32 6.22 -6.77
N PRO A 292 -16.55 6.21 -6.21
CA PRO A 292 -17.23 5.00 -5.76
C PRO A 292 -17.36 3.90 -6.81
N ASP A 293 -17.67 4.25 -8.07
CA ASP A 293 -17.80 3.25 -9.13
C ASP A 293 -16.48 2.58 -9.45
N ARG A 294 -15.38 3.31 -9.39
CA ARG A 294 -14.04 2.74 -9.58
C ARG A 294 -13.60 1.90 -8.38
N ILE A 295 -14.05 2.21 -7.16
CA ILE A 295 -13.84 1.33 -6.00
C ILE A 295 -14.54 -0.01 -6.24
N ARG A 296 -15.81 0.01 -6.67
CA ARG A 296 -16.56 -1.20 -7.03
C ARG A 296 -15.89 -1.98 -8.15
N ALA A 297 -15.37 -1.29 -9.18
CA ALA A 297 -14.64 -1.91 -10.28
C ALA A 297 -13.35 -2.61 -9.77
N CYS A 298 -12.57 -1.96 -8.93
CA CYS A 298 -11.36 -2.54 -8.32
C CYS A 298 -11.68 -3.77 -7.45
N ALA A 299 -12.76 -3.72 -6.67
CA ALA A 299 -13.14 -4.78 -5.75
C ALA A 299 -13.44 -6.11 -6.45
N GLN A 300 -13.83 -6.09 -7.73
CA GLN A 300 -14.05 -7.30 -8.54
C GLN A 300 -12.80 -8.19 -8.61
N ALA A 301 -11.60 -7.62 -8.47
CA ALA A 301 -10.35 -8.37 -8.49
C ALA A 301 -10.30 -9.50 -7.45
N SER A 302 -10.94 -9.32 -6.31
CA SER A 302 -10.96 -10.33 -5.21
C SER A 302 -11.68 -11.63 -5.60
N SER A 303 -12.51 -11.61 -6.63
CA SER A 303 -13.23 -12.78 -7.14
C SER A 303 -12.60 -13.40 -8.38
N LEU A 304 -11.52 -12.79 -8.91
CA LEU A 304 -10.88 -13.21 -10.15
C LEU A 304 -9.65 -14.08 -9.90
N THR A 305 -9.45 -15.04 -10.77
CA THR A 305 -8.18 -15.80 -10.85
C THR A 305 -7.77 -15.88 -12.31
N LEU A 306 -6.71 -15.18 -12.68
CA LEU A 306 -6.16 -15.26 -14.03
C LEU A 306 -5.55 -16.64 -14.28
N SER A 307 -5.78 -17.20 -15.47
CA SER A 307 -5.05 -18.39 -15.90
C SER A 307 -3.55 -18.09 -15.96
N ARG A 308 -2.72 -19.14 -15.91
CA ARG A 308 -1.27 -18.96 -16.07
C ARG A 308 -0.92 -18.31 -17.41
N GLY A 309 -1.56 -18.71 -18.51
CA GLY A 309 -1.34 -18.12 -19.83
C GLY A 309 -1.68 -16.64 -19.87
N HIS A 310 -2.85 -16.25 -19.37
CA HIS A 310 -3.28 -14.86 -19.33
C HIS A 310 -2.39 -13.98 -18.43
N TRP A 311 -1.91 -14.53 -17.31
CA TRP A 311 -0.96 -13.83 -16.46
C TRP A 311 0.34 -13.49 -17.20
N TYR A 312 0.91 -14.48 -17.93
CA TYR A 312 2.11 -14.29 -18.73
C TYR A 312 1.88 -13.38 -19.94
N SER A 313 0.73 -13.46 -20.60
CA SER A 313 0.39 -12.54 -21.70
C SER A 313 0.39 -11.06 -21.27
N LEU A 314 -0.10 -10.78 -20.03
CA LEU A 314 -0.02 -9.43 -19.47
C LEU A 314 1.44 -9.04 -19.13
N LEU A 315 2.23 -9.99 -18.61
CA LEU A 315 3.64 -9.75 -18.34
C LEU A 315 4.42 -9.42 -19.62
N GLU A 316 4.22 -10.18 -20.71
CA GLU A 316 4.86 -9.91 -22.00
C GLU A 316 4.42 -8.58 -22.60
N ALA A 317 3.14 -8.22 -22.48
CA ALA A 317 2.66 -6.89 -22.88
C ALA A 317 3.34 -5.78 -22.08
N ALA A 318 3.60 -5.99 -20.79
CA ALA A 318 4.28 -5.04 -19.92
C ALA A 318 5.77 -4.93 -20.24
N ARG A 319 6.45 -6.04 -20.47
CA ARG A 319 7.86 -6.11 -20.86
C ARG A 319 8.09 -5.58 -22.29
N GLY A 320 7.16 -5.87 -23.19
CA GLY A 320 7.32 -5.61 -24.63
C GLY A 320 8.20 -6.64 -25.35
N THR A 321 8.52 -7.74 -24.68
CA THR A 321 9.29 -8.88 -25.21
C THR A 321 8.95 -10.15 -24.43
N ASP A 322 9.26 -11.29 -25.00
CA ASP A 322 9.08 -12.60 -24.35
C ASP A 322 9.84 -12.69 -23.03
N VAL A 323 9.43 -13.63 -22.19
CA VAL A 323 10.19 -13.99 -20.99
C VAL A 323 11.52 -14.62 -21.37
N PRO A 324 12.64 -14.41 -20.60
CA PRO A 324 13.93 -14.98 -20.91
C PRO A 324 13.96 -16.50 -20.81
#